data_c0f133750e9c111ff95e1ae7723325b9
#
_entry.id   c0f133750e9c111ff95e1ae7723325b9
#
_cell.length_a   1.000
_cell.length_b   1.000
_cell.length_c   1.000
_cell.angle_alpha   90.00
_cell.angle_beta   90.00
_cell.angle_gamma   90.00
#
_symmetry.space_group_name_H-M   'P 1'
#
loop_
_entity.id
_entity.type
_entity.pdbx_description
1 polymer ?
#
loop_
_entity_poly.entity_id
_entity_poly.type
_entity_poly.pdbx_seq_one_letter_code
_entity_poly.pdbx_strand_id
1 'polypeptide(L)'
;MTADAGNAPGPGASTPGQDQARRTITRTTITPAPGTAVSEPVLPAKPGMRERLSIRRQHGDLTAAQAPYPGASILRLVMACMLSLLCLLTIAGAVLMLLLWQQNRSSGVLTTQIDRTWELFDYLSEIERWIAFGVVPVAVGWIVLATINVRRATGLRRNPVVAAASLLIGIGGVWFIGATQVADAEGPITKGVGIAIQAAFLAIPLIALERVAEAAEARHRPLRATYVIAVVYIAHLQGLGGLSTIDKTTDPDKWGKLGAYLLIGGLIEVLGTLSANEAARAIEEGTEHRYQLRHRFGESLLAQAVRSR
;
A
#
# COMPACT_ATOMS: atom_id res chain seq x y z
N MET A 1 54.98 -28.77 -8.56
CA MET A 1 55.51 -28.86 -7.21
C MET A 1 54.33 -28.89 -6.26
N THR A 2 54.04 -30.08 -5.91
CA THR A 2 53.75 -30.67 -4.58
C THR A 2 52.47 -30.13 -3.95
N ALA A 3 51.34 -30.88 -4.05
CA ALA A 3 50.98 -32.06 -3.21
C ALA A 3 50.85 -31.64 -1.73
N ASP A 4 49.68 -31.76 -1.11
CA ASP A 4 49.22 -32.94 -0.40
C ASP A 4 47.87 -32.63 0.23
N ALA A 5 46.90 -33.39 -0.04
CA ALA A 5 46.39 -34.56 0.69
C ALA A 5 45.64 -34.20 2.00
N GLY A 6 44.36 -34.44 1.98
CA GLY A 6 43.74 -35.45 2.83
C GLY A 6 43.17 -34.96 4.13
N ASN A 7 41.88 -34.96 4.26
CA ASN A 7 41.22 -35.84 5.22
C ASN A 7 39.70 -35.89 5.04
N ALA A 8 39.19 -37.08 4.84
CA ALA A 8 37.80 -37.43 4.83
C ALA A 8 37.38 -37.99 6.23
N PRO A 9 36.20 -38.53 6.44
CA PRO A 9 35.12 -37.93 7.21
C PRO A 9 34.94 -38.60 8.58
N GLY A 10 34.42 -37.87 9.52
CA GLY A 10 33.92 -38.43 10.78
C GLY A 10 32.39 -38.55 10.74
N PRO A 11 31.86 -39.69 11.10
CA PRO A 11 30.41 -39.90 11.16
C PRO A 11 29.87 -39.58 12.55
N GLY A 12 28.66 -39.05 12.62
CA GLY A 12 27.81 -39.26 13.77
C GLY A 12 27.51 -38.06 14.64
N ALA A 13 26.40 -37.37 14.33
CA ALA A 13 25.62 -36.75 15.37
C ALA A 13 24.14 -36.95 15.00
N SER A 14 23.55 -37.91 15.69
CA SER A 14 22.16 -38.26 15.71
C SER A 14 21.29 -37.06 16.08
N THR A 15 20.33 -36.77 15.22
CA THR A 15 19.21 -35.84 15.48
C THR A 15 18.30 -36.46 16.57
N PRO A 16 17.96 -35.75 17.64
CA PRO A 16 16.93 -36.20 18.58
C PRO A 16 15.56 -36.10 17.92
N GLY A 17 14.83 -37.21 18.02
CA GLY A 17 13.50 -37.39 17.44
C GLY A 17 12.50 -36.35 17.92
N GLN A 18 11.71 -35.92 16.99
CA GLN A 18 10.42 -35.26 17.24
C GLN A 18 9.45 -36.33 17.75
N ASP A 19 9.33 -36.41 19.06
CA ASP A 19 8.21 -37.10 19.72
C ASP A 19 6.92 -36.33 19.43
N GLN A 20 6.24 -36.77 18.40
CA GLN A 20 4.83 -36.43 18.19
C GLN A 20 4.02 -37.11 19.32
N ALA A 21 3.77 -36.34 20.36
CA ALA A 21 2.79 -36.70 21.37
C ALA A 21 1.40 -36.77 20.71
N ARG A 22 1.06 -37.95 20.22
CA ARG A 22 -0.29 -38.35 19.85
C ARG A 22 -1.13 -38.29 21.13
N ARG A 23 -1.80 -37.19 21.39
CA ARG A 23 -2.85 -37.11 22.43
C ARG A 23 -4.01 -37.96 21.99
N THR A 24 -3.99 -39.20 22.48
CA THR A 24 -5.14 -40.11 22.47
C THR A 24 -6.21 -39.48 23.35
N ILE A 25 -7.25 -38.91 22.76
CA ILE A 25 -8.44 -38.45 23.48
C ILE A 25 -9.17 -39.71 23.91
N THR A 26 -8.90 -40.18 25.12
CA THR A 26 -9.68 -41.22 25.78
C THR A 26 -11.04 -40.61 26.10
N ARG A 27 -12.04 -40.96 25.31
CA ARG A 27 -13.45 -40.61 25.53
C ARG A 27 -13.92 -41.37 26.77
N THR A 28 -13.75 -40.77 27.94
CA THR A 28 -14.30 -41.30 29.18
C THR A 28 -15.81 -41.11 29.13
N THR A 29 -16.53 -42.19 28.89
CA THR A 29 -17.99 -42.22 29.00
C THR A 29 -18.32 -42.11 30.48
N ILE A 30 -18.61 -40.92 30.97
CA ILE A 30 -19.09 -40.69 32.33
C ILE A 30 -20.56 -41.11 32.34
N THR A 31 -20.82 -42.30 32.91
CA THR A 31 -22.17 -42.72 33.24
C THR A 31 -22.66 -41.86 34.40
N PRO A 32 -23.74 -41.04 34.24
CA PRO A 32 -24.22 -40.23 35.34
C PRO A 32 -24.77 -41.10 36.44
N ALA A 33 -24.35 -40.85 37.67
CA ALA A 33 -24.90 -41.52 38.86
C ALA A 33 -26.40 -41.19 38.98
N PRO A 34 -27.25 -42.18 39.32
CA PRO A 34 -28.68 -41.93 39.48
C PRO A 34 -28.92 -41.09 40.73
N GLY A 35 -29.39 -39.86 40.54
CA GLY A 35 -29.80 -39.00 41.64
C GLY A 35 -29.28 -37.55 41.64
N THR A 36 -28.40 -37.18 40.71
CA THR A 36 -28.03 -35.78 40.54
C THR A 36 -29.11 -35.07 39.73
N ALA A 37 -29.91 -34.23 40.39
CA ALA A 37 -30.78 -33.28 39.69
C ALA A 37 -29.92 -32.49 38.69
N VAL A 38 -30.19 -32.66 37.41
CA VAL A 38 -29.60 -31.86 36.34
C VAL A 38 -30.05 -30.43 36.60
N SER A 39 -29.18 -29.63 37.20
CA SER A 39 -29.41 -28.19 37.29
C SER A 39 -29.57 -27.70 35.86
N GLU A 40 -30.76 -27.20 35.54
CA GLU A 40 -31.02 -26.56 34.26
C GLU A 40 -29.87 -25.59 33.98
N PRO A 41 -29.32 -25.58 32.73
CA PRO A 41 -28.28 -24.62 32.38
C PRO A 41 -28.86 -23.23 32.61
N VAL A 42 -28.31 -22.53 33.62
CA VAL A 42 -28.63 -21.13 33.86
C VAL A 42 -28.27 -20.37 32.58
N LEU A 43 -29.28 -20.07 31.77
CA LEU A 43 -29.10 -19.23 30.59
C LEU A 43 -28.47 -17.93 31.06
N PRO A 44 -27.36 -17.49 30.46
CA PRO A 44 -26.71 -16.26 30.86
C PRO A 44 -27.73 -15.12 30.79
N ALA A 45 -27.84 -14.37 31.89
CA ALA A 45 -28.78 -13.25 31.99
C ALA A 45 -28.65 -12.34 30.77
N LYS A 46 -29.78 -11.95 30.17
CA LYS A 46 -29.77 -11.07 28.98
C LYS A 46 -28.93 -9.82 29.31
N PRO A 47 -27.90 -9.51 28.52
CA PRO A 47 -27.02 -8.38 28.80
C PRO A 47 -27.83 -7.08 28.96
N GLY A 48 -27.55 -6.29 29.98
CA GLY A 48 -28.25 -5.04 30.25
C GLY A 48 -28.08 -4.04 29.08
N MET A 49 -28.98 -3.06 29.00
CA MET A 49 -28.98 -2.09 27.88
C MET A 49 -27.62 -1.35 27.73
N ARG A 50 -26.93 -1.07 28.85
CA ARG A 50 -25.58 -0.47 28.82
C ARG A 50 -24.53 -1.42 28.26
N GLU A 51 -24.61 -2.69 28.59
CA GLU A 51 -23.72 -3.74 28.11
C GLU A 51 -23.95 -4.02 26.63
N ARG A 52 -25.21 -4.03 26.16
CA ARG A 52 -25.56 -4.09 24.72
C ARG A 52 -25.02 -2.88 23.95
N LEU A 53 -25.06 -1.68 24.55
CA LEU A 53 -24.50 -0.47 23.94
C LEU A 53 -22.96 -0.50 23.89
N SER A 54 -22.30 -1.07 24.91
CA SER A 54 -20.84 -1.24 24.90
C SER A 54 -20.39 -2.28 23.87
N ILE A 55 -21.09 -3.41 23.80
CA ILE A 55 -20.86 -4.46 22.79
C ILE A 55 -21.12 -3.90 21.38
N ARG A 56 -22.18 -3.10 21.20
CA ARG A 56 -22.49 -2.43 19.94
C ARG A 56 -21.44 -1.39 19.56
N ARG A 57 -20.83 -0.69 20.52
CA ARG A 57 -19.72 0.23 20.28
C ARG A 57 -18.41 -0.46 19.93
N GLN A 58 -18.14 -1.61 20.54
CA GLN A 58 -16.90 -2.36 20.32
C GLN A 58 -16.94 -3.26 19.08
N HIS A 59 -18.10 -3.87 18.77
CA HIS A 59 -18.21 -4.91 17.75
C HIS A 59 -19.08 -4.51 16.55
N GLY A 60 -19.65 -3.29 16.56
CA GLY A 60 -20.59 -2.85 15.51
C GLY A 60 -21.92 -3.59 15.57
N ASP A 61 -22.80 -3.28 14.62
CA ASP A 61 -24.13 -3.92 14.52
C ASP A 61 -23.95 -5.32 13.90
N LEU A 62 -23.92 -6.35 14.72
CA LEU A 62 -23.67 -7.73 14.28
C LEU A 62 -24.72 -8.26 13.28
N THR A 63 -25.91 -7.65 13.26
CA THR A 63 -27.03 -8.10 12.40
C THR A 63 -27.02 -7.56 10.97
N ALA A 64 -26.15 -6.60 10.65
CA ALA A 64 -26.18 -5.88 9.38
C ALA A 64 -24.84 -5.91 8.61
N ALA A 65 -24.15 -7.06 8.56
CA ALA A 65 -23.03 -7.22 7.65
C ALA A 65 -23.57 -7.13 6.21
N GLN A 66 -23.12 -6.11 5.46
CA GLN A 66 -23.51 -5.92 4.08
C GLN A 66 -22.32 -6.23 3.17
N ALA A 67 -22.58 -6.87 2.03
CA ALA A 67 -21.54 -7.17 1.05
C ALA A 67 -20.75 -5.91 0.65
N PRO A 68 -19.42 -6.01 0.52
CA PRO A 68 -18.60 -4.93 -0.01
C PRO A 68 -19.03 -4.54 -1.44
N TYR A 69 -18.86 -3.27 -1.79
CA TYR A 69 -19.09 -2.83 -3.17
C TYR A 69 -17.92 -3.28 -4.07
N PRO A 70 -18.18 -3.89 -5.21
CA PRO A 70 -17.13 -4.34 -6.14
C PRO A 70 -16.36 -3.17 -6.78
N GLY A 71 -16.92 -1.96 -6.77
CA GLY A 71 -16.30 -0.77 -7.35
C GLY A 71 -14.93 -0.40 -6.75
N ALA A 72 -14.64 -0.80 -5.51
CA ALA A 72 -13.33 -0.58 -4.91
C ALA A 72 -12.21 -1.31 -5.68
N SER A 73 -12.43 -2.58 -6.02
CA SER A 73 -11.46 -3.38 -6.79
C SER A 73 -11.26 -2.85 -8.21
N ILE A 74 -12.32 -2.32 -8.83
CA ILE A 74 -12.22 -1.67 -10.14
C ILE A 74 -11.36 -0.41 -10.04
N LEU A 75 -11.62 0.48 -9.07
CA LEU A 75 -10.82 1.68 -8.89
C LEU A 75 -9.36 1.37 -8.54
N ARG A 76 -9.11 0.32 -7.75
CA ARG A 76 -7.74 -0.16 -7.49
C ARG A 76 -7.03 -0.56 -8.77
N LEU A 77 -7.72 -1.33 -9.63
CA LEU A 77 -7.14 -1.76 -10.91
C LEU A 77 -6.86 -0.55 -11.82
N VAL A 78 -7.79 0.38 -11.94
CA VAL A 78 -7.60 1.62 -12.72
C VAL A 78 -6.41 2.42 -12.17
N MET A 79 -6.32 2.59 -10.85
CA MET A 79 -5.20 3.28 -10.20
C MET A 79 -3.87 2.56 -10.50
N ALA A 80 -3.83 1.22 -10.39
CA ALA A 80 -2.63 0.45 -10.68
C ALA A 80 -2.20 0.58 -12.15
N CYS A 81 -3.16 0.57 -13.09
CA CYS A 81 -2.88 0.79 -14.51
C CYS A 81 -2.32 2.19 -14.77
N MET A 82 -2.92 3.23 -14.17
CA MET A 82 -2.45 4.61 -14.32
C MET A 82 -1.05 4.80 -13.74
N LEU A 83 -0.79 4.27 -12.54
CA LEU A 83 0.54 4.31 -11.92
C LEU A 83 1.57 3.54 -12.75
N SER A 84 1.22 2.37 -13.29
CA SER A 84 2.11 1.61 -14.17
C SER A 84 2.42 2.38 -15.47
N LEU A 85 1.44 3.09 -16.01
CA LEU A 85 1.63 3.94 -17.19
C LEU A 85 2.56 5.12 -16.87
N LEU A 86 2.43 5.75 -15.69
CA LEU A 86 3.37 6.78 -15.24
C LEU A 86 4.80 6.23 -15.20
N CYS A 87 5.02 5.09 -14.55
CA CYS A 87 6.35 4.46 -14.51
C CYS A 87 6.93 4.22 -15.92
N LEU A 88 6.10 3.76 -16.87
CA LEU A 88 6.53 3.54 -18.25
C LEU A 88 6.90 4.84 -18.95
N LEU A 89 6.15 5.91 -18.73
CA LEU A 89 6.43 7.24 -19.31
C LEU A 89 7.72 7.83 -18.73
N THR A 90 7.91 7.76 -17.41
CA THR A 90 9.15 8.22 -16.75
C THR A 90 10.38 7.44 -17.30
N ILE A 91 10.28 6.11 -17.45
CA ILE A 91 11.36 5.30 -18.03
C ILE A 91 11.57 5.64 -19.51
N ALA A 92 10.51 5.84 -20.28
CA ALA A 92 10.61 6.27 -21.68
C ALA A 92 11.29 7.64 -21.79
N GLY A 93 10.91 8.59 -20.95
CA GLY A 93 11.58 9.91 -20.85
C GLY A 93 13.07 9.77 -20.52
N ALA A 94 13.44 8.88 -19.60
CA ALA A 94 14.83 8.57 -19.28
C ALA A 94 15.59 8.06 -20.50
N VAL A 95 15.01 7.12 -21.25
CA VAL A 95 15.62 6.57 -22.47
C VAL A 95 15.80 7.67 -23.51
N LEU A 96 14.81 8.56 -23.72
CA LEU A 96 14.94 9.66 -24.67
C LEU A 96 16.06 10.63 -24.27
N MET A 97 16.21 10.95 -23.00
CA MET A 97 17.31 11.80 -22.52
C MET A 97 18.69 11.15 -22.72
N LEU A 98 18.79 9.85 -22.50
CA LEU A 98 20.03 9.11 -22.77
C LEU A 98 20.32 9.04 -24.28
N LEU A 99 19.30 8.90 -25.12
CA LEU A 99 19.44 8.94 -26.57
C LEU A 99 19.90 10.33 -27.05
N LEU A 100 19.32 11.42 -26.53
CA LEU A 100 19.75 12.79 -26.81
C LEU A 100 21.22 13.00 -26.46
N TRP A 101 21.64 12.54 -25.28
CA TRP A 101 23.03 12.60 -24.86
C TRP A 101 23.96 11.81 -25.80
N GLN A 102 23.55 10.59 -26.22
CA GLN A 102 24.32 9.78 -27.14
C GLN A 102 24.38 10.40 -28.54
N GLN A 103 23.24 10.90 -29.07
CA GLN A 103 23.16 11.56 -30.37
C GLN A 103 24.09 12.76 -30.46
N ASN A 104 24.14 13.58 -29.41
CA ASN A 104 25.02 14.73 -29.41
C ASN A 104 26.52 14.39 -29.37
N ARG A 105 26.89 13.20 -28.85
CA ARG A 105 28.28 12.72 -28.85
C ARG A 105 28.70 12.09 -30.18
N SER A 106 27.75 11.73 -31.03
CA SER A 106 28.00 11.07 -32.29
C SER A 106 28.27 12.09 -33.37
N SER A 107 29.45 12.06 -33.98
CA SER A 107 29.78 12.90 -35.14
C SER A 107 28.86 12.49 -36.31
N GLY A 108 28.04 13.43 -36.80
CA GLY A 108 27.18 13.23 -37.96
C GLY A 108 25.69 13.14 -37.72
N VAL A 109 25.23 13.30 -36.47
CA VAL A 109 23.79 13.39 -36.19
C VAL A 109 23.26 14.76 -36.61
N LEU A 110 22.16 14.77 -37.39
CA LEU A 110 21.51 15.99 -37.81
C LEU A 110 20.78 16.66 -36.63
N THR A 111 20.89 17.99 -36.56
CA THR A 111 20.15 18.82 -35.55
C THR A 111 18.65 18.52 -35.56
N THR A 112 18.07 18.22 -36.72
CA THR A 112 16.67 17.83 -36.88
C THR A 112 16.30 16.54 -36.14
N GLN A 113 17.23 15.60 -35.92
CA GLN A 113 16.98 14.39 -35.15
C GLN A 113 16.95 14.71 -33.65
N ILE A 114 17.84 15.54 -33.18
CA ILE A 114 17.87 16.05 -31.80
C ILE A 114 16.57 16.79 -31.49
N ASP A 115 16.13 17.68 -32.40
CA ASP A 115 14.87 18.41 -32.21
C ASP A 115 13.66 17.50 -32.10
N ARG A 116 13.54 16.50 -32.98
CA ARG A 116 12.43 15.51 -32.92
C ARG A 116 12.43 14.70 -31.62
N THR A 117 13.60 14.28 -31.15
CA THR A 117 13.71 13.51 -29.91
C THR A 117 13.31 14.40 -28.72
N TRP A 118 13.68 15.67 -28.74
CA TRP A 118 13.30 16.63 -27.72
C TRP A 118 11.79 16.91 -27.71
N GLU A 119 11.18 17.13 -28.88
CA GLU A 119 9.73 17.29 -29.01
C GLU A 119 8.96 16.08 -28.48
N LEU A 120 9.47 14.87 -28.72
CA LEU A 120 8.87 13.65 -28.20
C LEU A 120 8.97 13.59 -26.67
N PHE A 121 10.10 14.01 -26.09
CA PHE A 121 10.25 14.08 -24.64
C PHE A 121 9.28 15.09 -24.00
N ASP A 122 9.14 16.28 -24.57
CA ASP A 122 8.20 17.30 -24.11
C ASP A 122 6.75 16.78 -24.16
N TYR A 123 6.39 16.10 -25.26
CA TYR A 123 5.05 15.50 -25.41
C TYR A 123 4.78 14.39 -24.37
N LEU A 124 5.75 13.51 -24.12
CA LEU A 124 5.61 12.49 -23.09
C LEU A 124 5.48 13.09 -21.69
N SER A 125 6.25 14.12 -21.38
CA SER A 125 6.19 14.82 -20.09
C SER A 125 4.84 15.50 -19.87
N GLU A 126 4.20 16.00 -20.93
CA GLU A 126 2.86 16.56 -20.83
C GLU A 126 1.80 15.48 -20.58
N ILE A 127 1.87 14.33 -21.27
CA ILE A 127 0.99 13.18 -21.02
C ILE A 127 1.16 12.69 -19.59
N GLU A 128 2.40 12.53 -19.12
CA GLU A 128 2.71 12.12 -17.75
C GLU A 128 2.03 13.02 -16.73
N ARG A 129 2.11 14.34 -16.92
CA ARG A 129 1.47 15.34 -16.06
C ARG A 129 -0.05 15.13 -15.99
N TRP A 130 -0.72 14.95 -17.13
CA TRP A 130 -2.17 14.73 -17.16
C TRP A 130 -2.60 13.45 -16.49
N ILE A 131 -1.83 12.36 -16.67
CA ILE A 131 -2.09 11.08 -15.99
C ILE A 131 -1.88 11.23 -14.49
N ALA A 132 -0.81 11.91 -14.05
CA ALA A 132 -0.55 12.16 -12.64
C ALA A 132 -1.70 12.91 -11.96
N PHE A 133 -2.26 13.93 -12.61
CA PHE A 133 -3.47 14.61 -12.13
C PHE A 133 -4.68 13.67 -12.08
N GLY A 134 -4.84 12.78 -13.06
CA GLY A 134 -5.92 11.82 -13.12
C GLY A 134 -5.85 10.74 -12.03
N VAL A 135 -4.66 10.38 -11.55
CA VAL A 135 -4.49 9.40 -10.44
C VAL A 135 -5.15 9.88 -9.15
N VAL A 136 -5.09 11.19 -8.86
CA VAL A 136 -5.59 11.74 -7.57
C VAL A 136 -7.09 11.47 -7.37
N PRO A 137 -8.01 11.82 -8.29
CA PRO A 137 -9.43 11.54 -8.10
C PRO A 137 -9.73 10.04 -8.04
N VAL A 138 -9.00 9.19 -8.76
CA VAL A 138 -9.15 7.74 -8.71
C VAL A 138 -8.74 7.21 -7.33
N ALA A 139 -7.62 7.67 -6.79
CA ALA A 139 -7.16 7.30 -5.45
C ALA A 139 -8.12 7.78 -4.36
N VAL A 140 -8.67 9.00 -4.47
CA VAL A 140 -9.71 9.52 -3.57
C VAL A 140 -10.98 8.65 -3.65
N GLY A 141 -11.43 8.31 -4.85
CA GLY A 141 -12.58 7.42 -5.06
C GLY A 141 -12.35 6.05 -4.43
N TRP A 142 -11.17 5.48 -4.64
CA TRP A 142 -10.81 4.20 -4.06
C TRP A 142 -10.82 4.23 -2.52
N ILE A 143 -10.18 5.23 -1.88
CA ILE A 143 -10.10 5.31 -0.40
C ILE A 143 -11.50 5.51 0.22
N VAL A 144 -12.37 6.28 -0.44
CA VAL A 144 -13.76 6.46 -0.03
C VAL A 144 -14.50 5.13 -0.07
N LEU A 145 -14.46 4.41 -1.19
CA LEU A 145 -15.14 3.12 -1.34
C LEU A 145 -14.55 2.05 -0.43
N ALA A 146 -13.23 1.98 -0.28
CA ALA A 146 -12.56 1.07 0.65
C ALA A 146 -13.02 1.32 2.10
N THR A 147 -13.09 2.58 2.52
CA THR A 147 -13.56 2.96 3.86
C THR A 147 -15.04 2.61 4.08
N ILE A 148 -15.89 2.84 3.06
CA ILE A 148 -17.31 2.46 3.08
C ILE A 148 -17.43 0.93 3.19
N ASN A 149 -16.66 0.18 2.40
CA ASN A 149 -16.66 -1.29 2.41
C ASN A 149 -16.23 -1.85 3.76
N VAL A 150 -15.15 -1.32 4.37
CA VAL A 150 -14.74 -1.67 5.72
C VAL A 150 -15.86 -1.40 6.72
N ARG A 151 -16.53 -0.23 6.65
CA ARG A 151 -17.66 0.09 7.50
C ARG A 151 -18.83 -0.90 7.32
N ARG A 152 -19.15 -1.27 6.09
CA ARG A 152 -20.22 -2.25 5.77
C ARG A 152 -19.89 -3.64 6.30
N ALA A 153 -18.66 -4.09 6.09
CA ALA A 153 -18.20 -5.41 6.51
C ALA A 153 -18.05 -5.54 8.03
N THR A 154 -17.52 -4.50 8.69
CA THR A 154 -17.18 -4.56 10.12
C THR A 154 -18.17 -3.89 11.04
N GLY A 155 -19.03 -3.00 10.53
CA GLY A 155 -19.91 -2.13 11.34
C GLY A 155 -19.16 -1.01 12.10
N LEU A 156 -17.84 -0.93 11.98
CA LEU A 156 -17.05 0.13 12.62
C LEU A 156 -17.29 1.45 11.88
N ARG A 157 -17.65 2.50 12.64
CA ARG A 157 -17.89 3.83 12.08
C ARG A 157 -16.57 4.50 11.71
N ARG A 158 -16.09 4.26 10.50
CA ARG A 158 -15.00 5.03 9.89
C ARG A 158 -15.61 6.07 8.95
N ASN A 159 -15.10 7.30 9.01
CA ASN A 159 -15.61 8.40 8.19
C ASN A 159 -14.85 8.44 6.85
N PRO A 160 -15.48 8.16 5.71
CA PRO A 160 -14.83 8.19 4.40
C PRO A 160 -14.37 9.59 4.00
N VAL A 161 -15.06 10.65 4.47
CA VAL A 161 -14.67 12.03 4.20
C VAL A 161 -13.33 12.36 4.87
N VAL A 162 -13.11 11.89 6.11
CA VAL A 162 -11.83 12.09 6.81
C VAL A 162 -10.70 11.35 6.09
N ALA A 163 -10.94 10.13 5.59
CA ALA A 163 -9.95 9.39 4.84
C ALA A 163 -9.61 10.07 3.50
N ALA A 164 -10.61 10.57 2.78
CA ALA A 164 -10.41 11.33 1.54
C ALA A 164 -9.68 12.66 1.79
N ALA A 165 -10.12 13.42 2.80
CA ALA A 165 -9.49 14.69 3.16
C ALA A 165 -8.02 14.51 3.58
N SER A 166 -7.71 13.45 4.34
CA SER A 166 -6.32 13.14 4.73
C SER A 166 -5.43 12.88 3.52
N LEU A 167 -5.94 12.18 2.50
CA LEU A 167 -5.20 11.95 1.26
C LEU A 167 -4.96 13.26 0.49
N LEU A 168 -5.99 14.10 0.34
CA LEU A 168 -5.87 15.38 -0.34
C LEU A 168 -4.93 16.35 0.40
N ILE A 169 -4.99 16.40 1.73
CA ILE A 169 -4.07 17.20 2.54
C ILE A 169 -2.64 16.69 2.39
N GLY A 170 -2.43 15.37 2.41
CA GLY A 170 -1.11 14.77 2.23
C GLY A 170 -0.51 15.11 0.86
N ILE A 171 -1.23 14.82 -0.22
CA ILE A 171 -0.78 15.09 -1.59
C ILE A 171 -0.61 16.60 -1.82
N GLY A 172 -1.61 17.40 -1.42
CA GLY A 172 -1.57 18.87 -1.58
C GLY A 172 -0.43 19.51 -0.80
N GLY A 173 -0.15 19.02 0.43
CA GLY A 173 0.98 19.49 1.23
C GLY A 173 2.33 19.17 0.60
N VAL A 174 2.51 17.94 0.09
CA VAL A 174 3.73 17.54 -0.63
C VAL A 174 3.93 18.44 -1.87
N TRP A 175 2.87 18.62 -2.67
CA TRP A 175 2.92 19.45 -3.87
C TRP A 175 3.20 20.92 -3.53
N PHE A 176 2.52 21.48 -2.50
CA PHE A 176 2.71 22.86 -2.09
C PHE A 176 4.14 23.14 -1.63
N ILE A 177 4.72 22.24 -0.81
CA ILE A 177 6.12 22.38 -0.36
C ILE A 177 7.09 22.21 -1.53
N GLY A 178 6.81 21.30 -2.48
CA GLY A 178 7.63 21.13 -3.68
C GLY A 178 7.57 22.35 -4.63
N ALA A 179 6.42 23.02 -4.70
CA ALA A 179 6.24 24.22 -5.54
C ALA A 179 6.75 25.51 -4.87
N THR A 180 6.84 25.54 -3.54
CA THR A 180 7.45 26.68 -2.83
C THR A 180 8.96 26.51 -2.82
N GLN A 181 9.70 27.60 -2.96
CA GLN A 181 11.15 27.70 -3.12
C GLN A 181 12.03 27.00 -2.04
N VAL A 182 11.44 26.26 -1.11
CA VAL A 182 12.17 25.38 -0.21
C VAL A 182 12.95 24.30 -1.01
N ALA A 183 12.46 23.96 -2.22
CA ALA A 183 13.15 23.07 -3.14
C ALA A 183 14.38 23.72 -3.81
N ASP A 184 14.36 25.04 -4.00
CA ASP A 184 15.43 25.81 -4.64
C ASP A 184 16.47 26.32 -3.63
N ALA A 185 16.24 26.10 -2.34
CA ALA A 185 17.15 26.53 -1.30
C ALA A 185 18.49 25.77 -1.39
N GLU A 186 19.54 26.50 -1.62
CA GLU A 186 20.90 26.00 -1.69
C GLU A 186 21.35 25.54 -0.28
N GLY A 187 21.55 24.24 -0.12
CA GLY A 187 22.15 23.65 1.07
C GLY A 187 21.54 22.32 1.51
N PRO A 188 22.36 21.39 2.01
CA PRO A 188 21.88 20.05 2.38
C PRO A 188 20.91 20.08 3.56
N ILE A 189 21.05 21.04 4.48
CA ILE A 189 20.17 21.16 5.65
C ILE A 189 18.75 21.58 5.22
N THR A 190 18.64 22.58 4.34
CA THR A 190 17.34 23.10 3.89
C THR A 190 16.60 22.06 3.07
N LYS A 191 17.29 21.33 2.19
CA LYS A 191 16.72 20.18 1.47
C LYS A 191 16.24 19.10 2.43
N GLY A 192 17.03 18.76 3.46
CA GLY A 192 16.65 17.80 4.49
C GLY A 192 15.38 18.21 5.26
N VAL A 193 15.24 19.49 5.60
CA VAL A 193 14.04 20.05 6.22
C VAL A 193 12.84 19.95 5.29
N GLY A 194 13.00 20.29 4.01
CA GLY A 194 11.94 20.17 2.99
C GLY A 194 11.42 18.72 2.86
N ILE A 195 12.34 17.74 2.78
CA ILE A 195 11.99 16.32 2.76
C ILE A 195 11.25 15.90 4.03
N ALA A 196 11.72 16.35 5.22
CA ALA A 196 11.08 16.01 6.49
C ALA A 196 9.64 16.54 6.58
N ILE A 197 9.40 17.77 6.11
CA ILE A 197 8.05 18.36 6.08
C ILE A 197 7.15 17.60 5.10
N GLN A 198 7.63 17.28 3.89
CA GLN A 198 6.87 16.50 2.91
C GLN A 198 6.56 15.09 3.44
N ALA A 199 7.50 14.43 4.10
CA ALA A 199 7.29 13.15 4.75
C ALA A 199 6.22 13.25 5.86
N ALA A 200 6.19 14.35 6.63
CA ALA A 200 5.16 14.58 7.63
C ALA A 200 3.76 14.74 7.00
N PHE A 201 3.64 15.43 5.85
CA PHE A 201 2.38 15.49 5.11
C PHE A 201 1.94 14.11 4.60
N LEU A 202 2.86 13.27 4.11
CA LEU A 202 2.55 11.89 3.69
C LEU A 202 2.17 10.97 4.87
N ALA A 203 2.62 11.28 6.08
CA ALA A 203 2.20 10.52 7.27
C ALA A 203 0.71 10.68 7.59
N ILE A 204 0.07 11.79 7.19
CA ILE A 204 -1.36 12.05 7.43
C ILE A 204 -2.24 10.98 6.75
N PRO A 205 -2.16 10.76 5.42
CA PRO A 205 -2.91 9.69 4.77
C PRO A 205 -2.48 8.29 5.22
N LEU A 206 -1.19 8.08 5.54
CA LEU A 206 -0.73 6.80 6.08
C LEU A 206 -1.48 6.43 7.36
N ILE A 207 -1.54 7.35 8.35
CA ILE A 207 -2.25 7.12 9.61
C ILE A 207 -3.75 6.83 9.35
N ALA A 208 -4.36 7.56 8.42
CA ALA A 208 -5.75 7.32 8.06
C ALA A 208 -5.96 5.93 7.44
N LEU A 209 -5.07 5.52 6.52
CA LEU A 209 -5.10 4.20 5.87
C LEU A 209 -4.76 3.07 6.85
N GLU A 210 -3.81 3.27 7.78
CA GLU A 210 -3.53 2.28 8.83
C GLU A 210 -4.77 2.00 9.69
N ARG A 211 -5.53 3.04 10.04
CA ARG A 211 -6.80 2.87 10.78
C ARG A 211 -7.87 2.11 9.98
N VAL A 212 -7.90 2.28 8.66
CA VAL A 212 -8.78 1.51 7.76
C VAL A 212 -8.30 0.06 7.68
N ALA A 213 -6.99 -0.16 7.53
CA ALA A 213 -6.37 -1.47 7.50
C ALA A 213 -6.56 -2.25 8.82
N GLU A 214 -6.42 -1.59 9.97
CA GLU A 214 -6.73 -2.17 11.30
C GLU A 214 -8.18 -2.65 11.36
N ALA A 215 -9.13 -1.83 10.91
CA ALA A 215 -10.54 -2.19 10.91
C ALA A 215 -10.84 -3.38 9.97
N ALA A 216 -10.08 -3.52 8.88
CA ALA A 216 -10.14 -4.65 7.96
C ALA A 216 -9.32 -5.88 8.43
N GLU A 217 -8.52 -5.76 9.50
CA GLU A 217 -7.50 -6.75 9.91
C GLU A 217 -6.48 -7.04 8.81
N ALA A 218 -6.21 -6.06 7.96
CA ALA A 218 -5.27 -6.15 6.87
C ALA A 218 -3.82 -6.06 7.34
N ARG A 219 -2.89 -6.57 6.54
CA ARG A 219 -1.46 -6.46 6.80
C ARG A 219 -0.99 -5.02 6.65
N HIS A 220 -0.29 -4.47 7.67
CA HIS A 220 0.23 -3.09 7.65
C HIS A 220 1.55 -2.93 6.90
N ARG A 221 2.31 -4.02 6.69
CA ARG A 221 3.63 -3.97 6.06
C ARG A 221 3.64 -3.31 4.68
N PRO A 222 2.72 -3.64 3.74
CA PRO A 222 2.72 -2.99 2.43
C PRO A 222 2.46 -1.49 2.49
N LEU A 223 1.57 -1.03 3.40
CA LEU A 223 1.31 0.41 3.62
C LEU A 223 2.56 1.16 4.08
N ARG A 224 3.28 0.61 5.05
CA ARG A 224 4.53 1.20 5.53
C ARG A 224 5.62 1.20 4.48
N ALA A 225 5.70 0.12 3.69
CA ALA A 225 6.63 0.05 2.57
C ALA A 225 6.32 1.13 1.53
N THR A 226 5.05 1.32 1.16
CA THR A 226 4.61 2.39 0.25
C THR A 226 5.02 3.78 0.77
N TYR A 227 4.83 4.04 2.07
CA TYR A 227 5.24 5.30 2.67
C TYR A 227 6.75 5.51 2.58
N VAL A 228 7.57 4.52 2.95
CA VAL A 228 9.03 4.60 2.87
C VAL A 228 9.49 4.85 1.44
N ILE A 229 8.93 4.13 0.47
CA ILE A 229 9.26 4.31 -0.95
C ILE A 229 8.87 5.71 -1.42
N ALA A 230 7.70 6.24 -1.01
CA ALA A 230 7.29 7.59 -1.35
C ALA A 230 8.23 8.67 -0.76
N VAL A 231 8.71 8.49 0.47
CA VAL A 231 9.71 9.38 1.09
C VAL A 231 11.04 9.30 0.33
N VAL A 232 11.49 8.11 -0.05
CA VAL A 232 12.69 7.92 -0.87
C VAL A 232 12.54 8.60 -2.24
N TYR A 233 11.35 8.49 -2.85
CA TYR A 233 11.06 9.15 -4.12
C TYR A 233 11.11 10.69 -3.99
N ILE A 234 10.52 11.26 -2.93
CA ILE A 234 10.62 12.70 -2.64
C ILE A 234 12.08 13.12 -2.47
N ALA A 235 12.86 12.36 -1.70
CA ALA A 235 14.27 12.65 -1.51
C ALA A 235 15.05 12.59 -2.84
N HIS A 236 14.69 11.63 -3.70
CA HIS A 236 15.23 11.53 -5.04
C HIS A 236 14.88 12.77 -5.89
N LEU A 237 13.60 13.20 -5.92
CA LEU A 237 13.18 14.40 -6.64
C LEU A 237 13.89 15.66 -6.17
N GLN A 238 14.11 15.83 -4.87
CA GLN A 238 14.90 16.94 -4.31
C GLN A 238 16.37 16.92 -4.77
N GLY A 239 16.89 15.76 -5.13
CA GLY A 239 18.22 15.60 -5.72
C GLY A 239 18.31 16.09 -7.16
N LEU A 240 17.18 16.18 -7.89
CA LEU A 240 17.16 16.71 -9.27
C LEU A 240 17.66 18.16 -9.35
N GLY A 241 17.40 19.01 -8.34
CA GLY A 241 17.94 20.38 -8.23
C GLY A 241 17.96 21.14 -9.56
N GLY A 242 19.13 21.64 -9.96
CA GLY A 242 19.31 22.37 -11.23
C GLY A 242 19.16 21.53 -12.51
N LEU A 243 18.83 20.23 -12.41
CA LEU A 243 18.48 19.42 -13.59
C LEU A 243 17.02 19.65 -14.04
N SER A 244 16.18 20.27 -13.22
CA SER A 244 14.79 20.60 -13.57
C SER A 244 14.66 21.73 -14.59
N THR A 245 15.73 22.51 -14.84
CA THR A 245 15.78 23.65 -15.78
C THR A 245 16.52 23.29 -17.06
N ILE A 246 16.67 22.02 -17.39
CA ILE A 246 17.35 21.57 -18.59
C ILE A 246 16.49 21.86 -19.82
N ASP A 247 17.08 22.50 -20.80
CA ASP A 247 16.49 22.78 -22.11
C ASP A 247 17.45 22.38 -23.24
N LYS A 248 17.06 22.66 -24.50
CA LYS A 248 17.85 22.37 -25.70
C LYS A 248 19.22 23.06 -25.71
N THR A 249 19.37 24.16 -24.99
CA THR A 249 20.61 24.99 -24.95
C THR A 249 21.55 24.55 -23.85
N THR A 250 21.09 23.63 -23.01
CA THR A 250 21.84 23.13 -21.84
C THR A 250 22.98 22.20 -22.29
N ASP A 251 24.08 22.19 -21.54
CA ASP A 251 25.19 21.27 -21.73
C ASP A 251 24.70 19.82 -21.87
N PRO A 252 25.04 19.11 -22.98
CA PRO A 252 24.62 17.75 -23.24
C PRO A 252 24.97 16.75 -22.14
N ASP A 253 26.04 16.96 -21.38
CA ASP A 253 26.37 16.07 -20.26
C ASP A 253 25.33 16.12 -19.14
N LYS A 254 24.55 17.19 -19.03
CA LYS A 254 23.42 17.28 -18.13
C LYS A 254 22.24 16.45 -18.61
N TRP A 255 22.04 16.26 -19.92
CA TRP A 255 21.00 15.38 -20.47
C TRP A 255 21.23 13.92 -20.05
N GLY A 256 22.49 13.46 -20.11
CA GLY A 256 22.85 12.12 -19.64
C GLY A 256 22.61 11.94 -18.13
N LYS A 257 22.94 12.96 -17.33
CA LYS A 257 22.65 12.95 -15.89
C LYS A 257 21.14 12.91 -15.63
N LEU A 258 20.35 13.72 -16.31
CA LEU A 258 18.90 13.73 -16.18
C LEU A 258 18.31 12.38 -16.58
N GLY A 259 18.74 11.79 -17.70
CA GLY A 259 18.30 10.46 -18.12
C GLY A 259 18.58 9.37 -17.08
N ALA A 260 19.79 9.36 -16.49
CA ALA A 260 20.13 8.44 -15.41
C ALA A 260 19.26 8.68 -14.15
N TYR A 261 18.98 9.92 -13.82
CA TYR A 261 18.12 10.28 -12.70
C TYR A 261 16.69 9.84 -12.91
N LEU A 262 16.09 10.10 -14.06
CA LEU A 262 14.75 9.66 -14.42
C LEU A 262 14.64 8.13 -14.42
N LEU A 263 15.69 7.41 -14.85
CA LEU A 263 15.70 5.96 -14.82
C LEU A 263 15.61 5.42 -13.38
N ILE A 264 16.41 6.00 -12.47
CA ILE A 264 16.35 5.63 -11.04
C ILE A 264 14.97 5.99 -10.46
N GLY A 265 14.45 7.19 -10.78
CA GLY A 265 13.10 7.62 -10.39
C GLY A 265 12.03 6.64 -10.85
N GLY A 266 12.04 6.24 -12.11
CA GLY A 266 11.11 5.26 -12.67
C GLY A 266 11.19 3.89 -11.98
N LEU A 267 12.38 3.43 -11.58
CA LEU A 267 12.52 2.19 -10.80
C LEU A 267 11.91 2.32 -9.40
N ILE A 268 12.09 3.46 -8.73
CA ILE A 268 11.46 3.73 -7.43
C ILE A 268 9.93 3.78 -7.59
N GLU A 269 9.42 4.39 -8.66
CA GLU A 269 7.98 4.43 -8.97
C GLU A 269 7.40 3.03 -9.19
N VAL A 270 8.11 2.14 -9.89
CA VAL A 270 7.69 0.72 -10.06
C VAL A 270 7.53 0.06 -8.69
N LEU A 271 8.52 0.19 -7.81
CA LEU A 271 8.44 -0.37 -6.46
C LEU A 271 7.29 0.25 -5.65
N GLY A 272 7.07 1.57 -5.77
CA GLY A 272 5.96 2.28 -5.15
C GLY A 272 4.60 1.77 -5.63
N THR A 273 4.45 1.61 -6.94
CA THR A 273 3.23 1.10 -7.58
C THR A 273 2.89 -0.32 -7.12
N LEU A 274 3.88 -1.22 -7.10
CA LEU A 274 3.70 -2.58 -6.63
C LEU A 274 3.29 -2.62 -5.15
N SER A 275 3.98 -1.86 -4.32
CA SER A 275 3.70 -1.79 -2.88
C SER A 275 2.32 -1.17 -2.58
N ALA A 276 1.94 -0.10 -3.29
CA ALA A 276 0.64 0.54 -3.16
C ALA A 276 -0.51 -0.38 -3.60
N ASN A 277 -0.35 -1.10 -4.71
CA ASN A 277 -1.34 -2.09 -5.16
C ASN A 277 -1.47 -3.25 -4.17
N GLU A 278 -0.37 -3.74 -3.59
CA GLU A 278 -0.39 -4.78 -2.57
C GLU A 278 -1.08 -4.29 -1.28
N ALA A 279 -0.82 -3.06 -0.86
CA ALA A 279 -1.47 -2.43 0.29
C ALA A 279 -2.99 -2.32 0.09
N ALA A 280 -3.42 -1.85 -1.08
CA ALA A 280 -4.82 -1.72 -1.43
C ALA A 280 -5.51 -3.10 -1.48
N ARG A 281 -4.85 -4.09 -2.09
CA ARG A 281 -5.33 -5.47 -2.14
C ARG A 281 -5.48 -6.10 -0.76
N ALA A 282 -4.52 -5.88 0.13
CA ALA A 282 -4.58 -6.39 1.49
C ALA A 282 -5.78 -5.83 2.27
N ILE A 283 -6.15 -4.55 2.09
CA ILE A 283 -7.34 -3.95 2.69
C ILE A 283 -8.62 -4.59 2.13
N GLU A 284 -8.70 -4.81 0.82
CA GLU A 284 -9.86 -5.42 0.17
C GLU A 284 -10.05 -6.88 0.63
N GLU A 285 -8.97 -7.68 0.63
CA GLU A 285 -9.00 -9.08 1.10
C GLU A 285 -9.38 -9.19 2.58
N GLY A 286 -8.82 -8.32 3.43
CA GLY A 286 -9.18 -8.26 4.84
C GLY A 286 -10.64 -7.88 5.04
N THR A 287 -11.15 -6.92 4.26
CA THR A 287 -12.56 -6.51 4.30
C THR A 287 -13.50 -7.65 3.90
N GLU A 288 -13.17 -8.37 2.83
CA GLU A 288 -13.96 -9.53 2.37
C GLU A 288 -13.94 -10.65 3.40
N HIS A 289 -12.77 -10.98 3.95
CA HIS A 289 -12.64 -11.98 5.01
C HIS A 289 -13.50 -11.65 6.23
N ARG A 290 -13.49 -10.39 6.66
CA ARG A 290 -14.33 -9.90 7.77
C ARG A 290 -15.81 -9.99 7.47
N TYR A 291 -16.21 -9.64 6.25
CA TYR A 291 -17.59 -9.80 5.80
C TYR A 291 -18.03 -11.25 5.89
N GLN A 292 -17.26 -12.19 5.35
CA GLN A 292 -17.57 -13.61 5.35
C GLN A 292 -17.67 -14.19 6.77
N LEU A 293 -16.75 -13.82 7.67
CA LEU A 293 -16.81 -14.23 9.06
C LEU A 293 -18.11 -13.75 9.72
N ARG A 294 -18.48 -12.49 9.56
CA ARG A 294 -19.70 -11.94 10.15
C ARG A 294 -20.97 -12.55 9.56
N HIS A 295 -20.98 -12.81 8.27
CA HIS A 295 -22.10 -13.45 7.59
C HIS A 295 -22.33 -14.86 8.16
N ARG A 296 -21.29 -15.68 8.25
CA ARG A 296 -21.37 -17.04 8.82
C ARG A 296 -21.81 -17.05 10.29
N PHE A 297 -21.30 -16.14 11.11
CA PHE A 297 -21.74 -16.02 12.51
C PHE A 297 -23.20 -15.55 12.61
N GLY A 298 -23.63 -14.61 11.80
CA GLY A 298 -25.02 -14.15 11.74
C GLY A 298 -25.99 -15.28 11.37
N GLU A 299 -25.64 -16.10 10.39
CA GLU A 299 -26.44 -17.26 9.97
C GLU A 299 -26.51 -18.34 11.07
N SER A 300 -25.39 -18.60 11.77
CA SER A 300 -25.37 -19.57 12.86
C SER A 300 -26.26 -19.14 14.04
N LEU A 301 -26.24 -17.86 14.40
CA LEU A 301 -27.09 -17.30 15.46
C LEU A 301 -28.58 -17.31 15.07
N LEU A 302 -28.90 -16.99 13.82
CA LEU A 302 -30.26 -17.08 13.29
C LEU A 302 -30.76 -18.53 13.28
N ALA A 303 -29.92 -19.48 12.85
CA ALA A 303 -30.26 -20.90 12.88
C ALA A 303 -30.50 -21.43 14.30
N GLN A 304 -29.73 -20.95 15.29
CA GLN A 304 -29.95 -21.27 16.70
C GLN A 304 -31.26 -20.65 17.21
N ALA A 305 -31.54 -19.39 16.87
CA ALA A 305 -32.76 -18.70 17.30
C ALA A 305 -34.04 -19.32 16.69
N VAL A 306 -33.95 -19.89 15.48
CA VAL A 306 -35.07 -20.63 14.84
C VAL A 306 -35.29 -21.98 15.48
N ARG A 307 -34.23 -22.68 15.91
CA ARG A 307 -34.34 -24.00 16.59
C ARG A 307 -34.84 -23.90 18.04
N SER A 308 -34.71 -22.72 18.65
CA SER A 308 -35.16 -22.46 20.02
C SER A 308 -36.63 -21.98 20.12
N ARG A 309 -37.32 -21.83 19.00
CA ARG A 309 -38.76 -21.58 18.89
C ARG A 309 -39.52 -22.87 18.54
#